data_490fe66d854ea75047f245bb031bd21c
#
_entry.id   490fe66d854ea75047f245bb031bd21c
#
_cell.length_a   1.000
_cell.length_b   1.000
_cell.length_c   1.000
_cell.angle_alpha   90.00
_cell.angle_beta   90.00
_cell.angle_gamma   90.00
#
_symmetry.space_group_name_H-M   'P 1'
#
loop_
_entity.id
_entity.type
_entity.pdbx_description
1 polymer ?
#
loop_
_entity_poly.entity_id
_entity_poly.type
_entity_poly.pdbx_seq_one_letter_code
_entity_poly.pdbx_strand_id
1 'polypeptide(L)'
;MIGEKEILVGCIKGKQSAQRELYERFSSQLLAICHRYAKDLEEAEDILQEGFVKIFLNIKEFKGDGPLMAWMRRIMINTAITHYHKMRKHRYHDDLAGVSESRFEEKPWKEA
;
A
#
# COMPACT_ATOMS: atom_id res chain seq x y z
N MET A 1 -1.80 -11.52 24.11
CA MET A 1 -1.80 -10.62 22.95
C MET A 1 -0.91 -9.44 23.24
N ILE A 2 0.02 -9.16 22.35
CA ILE A 2 0.93 -8.04 22.57
C ILE A 2 0.29 -6.74 22.13
N GLY A 3 0.74 -5.66 22.74
CA GLY A 3 0.17 -4.36 22.47
C GLY A 3 0.73 -3.75 21.21
N GLU A 4 0.08 -2.70 20.77
CA GLU A 4 0.47 -2.01 19.55
C GLU A 4 1.89 -1.46 19.64
N LYS A 5 2.27 -0.97 20.80
CA LYS A 5 3.61 -0.44 21.00
C LYS A 5 4.67 -1.52 20.84
N GLU A 6 4.40 -2.70 21.38
CA GLU A 6 5.34 -3.81 21.26
C GLU A 6 5.49 -4.25 19.82
N ILE A 7 4.37 -4.27 19.08
CA ILE A 7 4.41 -4.62 17.67
C ILE A 7 5.25 -3.61 16.92
N LEU A 8 5.04 -2.35 17.21
CA LEU A 8 5.78 -1.28 16.55
C LEU A 8 7.28 -1.42 16.79
N VAL A 9 7.66 -1.58 18.05
CA VAL A 9 9.07 -1.73 18.39
C VAL A 9 9.67 -2.93 17.70
N GLY A 10 8.96 -4.06 17.70
CA GLY A 10 9.44 -5.26 17.03
C GLY A 10 9.62 -5.08 15.54
N CYS A 11 8.67 -4.39 14.91
CA CYS A 11 8.77 -4.13 13.47
C CYS A 11 9.96 -3.23 13.15
N ILE A 12 10.19 -2.23 13.99
CA ILE A 12 11.33 -1.34 13.78
C ILE A 12 12.64 -2.13 13.88
N LYS A 13 12.66 -3.12 14.77
CA LYS A 13 13.85 -3.96 14.91
C LYS A 13 13.94 -5.06 13.85
N GLY A 14 12.94 -5.14 12.97
CA GLY A 14 12.96 -6.14 11.91
C GLY A 14 12.56 -7.53 12.34
N LYS A 15 11.88 -7.68 13.47
CA LYS A 15 11.47 -8.98 13.95
C LYS A 15 10.32 -9.52 13.12
N GLN A 16 10.51 -10.71 12.56
CA GLN A 16 9.48 -11.33 11.73
C GLN A 16 8.19 -11.60 12.48
N SER A 17 8.30 -11.98 13.75
CA SER A 17 7.10 -12.26 14.54
C SER A 17 6.27 -11.00 14.71
N ALA A 18 6.92 -9.86 14.90
CA ALA A 18 6.21 -8.59 15.02
C ALA A 18 5.57 -8.18 13.70
N GLN A 19 6.28 -8.39 12.60
CA GLN A 19 5.73 -8.09 11.28
C GLN A 19 4.52 -8.94 10.97
N ARG A 20 4.57 -10.22 11.33
CA ARG A 20 3.44 -11.12 11.14
C ARG A 20 2.25 -10.67 11.99
N GLU A 21 2.51 -10.29 13.22
CA GLU A 21 1.44 -9.84 14.11
C GLU A 21 0.77 -8.59 13.55
N LEU A 22 1.58 -7.67 13.03
CA LEU A 22 1.03 -6.46 12.43
C LEU A 22 0.14 -6.80 11.25
N TYR A 23 0.64 -7.66 10.38
CA TYR A 23 -0.11 -8.07 9.20
C TYR A 23 -1.43 -8.74 9.60
N GLU A 24 -1.36 -9.70 10.51
CA GLU A 24 -2.55 -10.45 10.88
C GLU A 24 -3.59 -9.57 11.56
N ARG A 25 -3.13 -8.58 12.31
CA ARG A 25 -4.05 -7.73 13.05
C ARG A 25 -4.75 -6.73 12.15
N PHE A 26 -4.09 -6.21 11.14
CA PHE A 26 -4.62 -5.10 10.35
C PHE A 26 -4.93 -5.43 8.90
N SER A 27 -4.56 -6.61 8.43
CA SER A 27 -4.70 -6.89 6.99
C SER A 27 -6.14 -6.85 6.50
N SER A 28 -7.09 -7.36 7.26
CA SER A 28 -8.46 -7.38 6.76
C SER A 28 -9.04 -5.98 6.64
N GLN A 29 -8.71 -5.09 7.58
CA GLN A 29 -9.19 -3.71 7.49
C GLN A 29 -8.56 -2.99 6.31
N LEU A 30 -7.28 -3.22 6.09
CA LEU A 30 -6.59 -2.58 4.99
C LEU A 30 -6.99 -3.16 3.64
N LEU A 31 -7.30 -4.46 3.62
CA LEU A 31 -7.79 -5.08 2.40
C LEU A 31 -9.11 -4.47 1.95
N ALA A 32 -9.96 -4.15 2.91
CA ALA A 32 -11.23 -3.51 2.58
C ALA A 32 -11.01 -2.18 1.86
N ILE A 33 -9.97 -1.46 2.25
CA ILE A 33 -9.63 -0.22 1.57
C ILE A 33 -9.17 -0.51 0.16
N CYS A 34 -8.31 -1.52 0.00
CA CYS A 34 -7.79 -1.87 -1.32
C CYS A 34 -8.91 -2.26 -2.28
N HIS A 35 -9.93 -2.92 -1.77
CA HIS A 35 -11.07 -3.33 -2.60
C HIS A 35 -11.75 -2.17 -3.31
N ARG A 36 -11.72 -1.01 -2.72
CA ARG A 36 -12.37 0.16 -3.31
C ARG A 36 -11.71 0.61 -4.59
N TYR A 37 -10.46 0.24 -4.76
CA TYR A 37 -9.67 0.69 -5.92
C TYR A 37 -9.35 -0.44 -6.87
N ALA A 38 -9.71 -1.66 -6.50
CA ALA A 38 -9.35 -2.84 -7.28
C ALA A 38 -10.56 -3.36 -8.03
N LYS A 39 -10.31 -4.01 -9.15
CA LYS A 39 -11.40 -4.57 -9.94
C LYS A 39 -11.82 -5.95 -9.41
N ASP A 40 -10.96 -6.61 -8.67
CA ASP A 40 -11.28 -7.92 -8.11
C ASP A 40 -10.42 -8.17 -6.88
N LEU A 41 -10.64 -9.32 -6.26
CA LEU A 41 -9.92 -9.65 -5.03
C LEU A 41 -8.42 -9.81 -5.28
N GLU A 42 -8.07 -10.40 -6.39
CA GLU A 42 -6.66 -10.62 -6.70
C GLU A 42 -5.91 -9.30 -6.77
N GLU A 43 -6.50 -8.34 -7.46
CA GLU A 43 -5.88 -7.03 -7.55
C GLU A 43 -5.81 -6.34 -6.19
N ALA A 44 -6.87 -6.49 -5.39
CA ALA A 44 -6.89 -5.91 -4.06
C ALA A 44 -5.76 -6.48 -3.20
N GLU A 45 -5.52 -7.78 -3.33
CA GLU A 45 -4.45 -8.42 -2.57
C GLU A 45 -3.08 -7.98 -3.04
N ASP A 46 -2.92 -7.72 -4.34
CA ASP A 46 -1.67 -7.19 -4.85
C ASP A 46 -1.38 -5.82 -4.27
N ILE A 47 -2.41 -4.98 -4.19
CA ILE A 47 -2.26 -3.66 -3.61
C ILE A 47 -1.90 -3.78 -2.13
N LEU A 48 -2.54 -4.71 -1.44
CA LEU A 48 -2.28 -4.93 -0.03
C LEU A 48 -0.83 -5.31 0.22
N GLN A 49 -0.30 -6.22 -0.59
CA GLN A 49 1.09 -6.64 -0.46
C GLN A 49 2.03 -5.47 -0.69
N GLU A 50 1.78 -4.72 -1.76
CA GLU A 50 2.59 -3.55 -2.05
C GLU A 50 2.58 -2.55 -0.90
N GLY A 51 1.40 -2.32 -0.35
CA GLY A 51 1.25 -1.38 0.74
C GLY A 51 1.97 -1.84 1.99
N PHE A 52 1.92 -3.13 2.30
CA PHE A 52 2.62 -3.63 3.47
C PHE A 52 4.13 -3.54 3.32
N VAL A 53 4.64 -3.77 2.12
CA VAL A 53 6.07 -3.57 1.90
C VAL A 53 6.46 -2.13 2.25
N LYS A 54 5.66 -1.17 1.79
CA LYS A 54 5.94 0.24 2.10
C LYS A 54 5.80 0.52 3.60
N ILE A 55 4.82 -0.09 4.23
CA ILE A 55 4.64 0.09 5.67
C ILE A 55 5.88 -0.38 6.41
N PHE A 56 6.36 -1.57 6.10
CA PHE A 56 7.52 -2.10 6.79
C PHE A 56 8.79 -1.31 6.49
N LEU A 57 8.93 -0.84 5.27
CA LEU A 57 10.09 -0.05 4.92
C LEU A 57 10.13 1.29 5.63
N ASN A 58 8.96 1.83 5.96
CA ASN A 58 8.87 3.17 6.53
C ASN A 58 8.41 3.19 7.98
N ILE A 59 8.32 2.04 8.61
CA ILE A 59 7.76 1.96 9.96
C ILE A 59 8.54 2.83 10.96
N LYS A 60 9.82 3.03 10.72
CA LYS A 60 10.63 3.86 11.59
C LYS A 60 10.19 5.31 11.58
N GLU A 61 9.51 5.71 10.53
CA GLU A 61 9.11 7.11 10.39
C GLU A 61 7.81 7.43 11.08
N PHE A 62 7.12 6.42 11.57
CA PHE A 62 5.92 6.65 12.34
C PHE A 62 6.30 7.26 13.69
N LYS A 63 5.78 8.45 13.94
CA LYS A 63 6.20 9.21 15.12
C LYS A 63 5.29 9.08 16.32
N GLY A 64 4.27 8.25 16.21
CA GLY A 64 3.36 8.07 17.33
C GLY A 64 2.31 9.16 17.43
N ASP A 65 2.17 9.97 16.41
CA ASP A 65 1.15 11.01 16.39
C ASP A 65 -0.15 10.41 15.90
N GLY A 66 -0.97 9.98 16.82
CA GLY A 66 -2.22 9.36 16.46
C GLY A 66 -2.08 7.85 16.28
N PRO A 67 -3.18 7.20 15.92
CA PRO A 67 -3.19 5.74 15.83
C PRO A 67 -2.33 5.22 14.69
N LEU A 68 -1.69 4.09 14.94
CA LEU A 68 -0.89 3.43 13.91
C LEU A 68 -1.74 3.11 12.68
N MET A 69 -2.98 2.69 12.91
CA MET A 69 -3.88 2.37 11.80
C MET A 69 -4.07 3.55 10.84
N ALA A 70 -4.18 4.75 11.38
CA ALA A 70 -4.36 5.93 10.54
C ALA A 70 -3.17 6.15 9.63
N TRP A 71 -1.97 5.94 10.17
CA TRP A 71 -0.74 6.09 9.41
C TRP A 71 -0.66 5.03 8.30
N MET A 72 -0.94 3.79 8.66
CA MET A 72 -0.93 2.70 7.68
C MET A 72 -1.99 2.89 6.60
N ARG A 73 -3.14 3.37 7.02
CA ARG A 73 -4.24 3.59 6.10
C ARG A 73 -3.86 4.59 5.01
N ARG A 74 -3.16 5.65 5.40
CA ARG A 74 -2.73 6.64 4.43
C ARG A 74 -1.79 6.02 3.41
N ILE A 75 -0.84 5.22 3.88
CA ILE A 75 0.09 4.55 2.97
C ILE A 75 -0.67 3.62 2.02
N MET A 76 -1.64 2.90 2.56
CA MET A 76 -2.40 1.95 1.75
C MET A 76 -3.24 2.66 0.70
N ILE A 77 -3.87 3.76 1.07
CA ILE A 77 -4.67 4.52 0.13
C ILE A 77 -3.80 5.08 -0.98
N ASN A 78 -2.65 5.64 -0.62
CA ASN A 78 -1.74 6.15 -1.63
C ASN A 78 -1.23 5.05 -2.56
N THR A 79 -0.96 3.88 -1.99
CA THR A 79 -0.53 2.75 -2.80
C THR A 79 -1.64 2.32 -3.75
N ALA A 80 -2.86 2.27 -3.26
CA ALA A 80 -4.00 1.86 -4.08
C ALA A 80 -4.24 2.83 -5.22
N ILE A 81 -4.16 4.12 -4.93
CA ILE A 81 -4.36 5.13 -5.96
C ILE A 81 -3.27 5.05 -7.02
N THR A 82 -2.03 4.89 -6.58
CA THR A 82 -0.92 4.75 -7.52
C THR A 82 -1.08 3.52 -8.39
N HIS A 83 -1.48 2.42 -7.78
CA HIS A 83 -1.71 1.18 -8.52
C HIS A 83 -2.85 1.36 -9.54
N TYR A 84 -3.91 2.02 -9.12
CA TYR A 84 -5.05 2.27 -9.99
C TYR A 84 -4.62 3.08 -11.22
N HIS A 85 -3.85 4.11 -11.02
CA HIS A 85 -3.37 4.93 -12.15
C HIS A 85 -2.46 4.13 -13.07
N LYS A 86 -1.59 3.33 -12.52
CA LYS A 86 -0.71 2.49 -13.33
C LYS A 86 -1.50 1.52 -14.18
N MET A 87 -2.49 0.89 -13.61
CA MET A 87 -3.29 -0.07 -14.35
C MET A 87 -4.12 0.59 -15.43
N ARG A 88 -4.65 1.78 -15.15
CA ARG A 88 -5.38 2.53 -16.16
C ARG A 88 -4.49 2.89 -17.33
N LYS A 89 -3.30 3.37 -17.02
CA LYS A 89 -2.34 3.75 -18.06
C LYS A 89 -1.98 2.55 -18.91
N HIS A 90 -1.74 1.43 -18.25
CA HIS A 90 -1.37 0.21 -18.96
C HIS A 90 -2.50 -0.25 -19.90
N ARG A 91 -3.72 -0.22 -19.42
CA ARG A 91 -4.87 -0.60 -20.22
C ARG A 91 -5.06 0.34 -21.41
N TYR A 92 -4.84 1.61 -21.15
CA TYR A 92 -4.97 2.61 -22.20
C TYR A 92 -3.98 2.34 -23.32
N HIS A 93 -2.75 2.00 -22.95
CA HIS A 93 -1.72 1.67 -23.93
C HIS A 93 -2.11 0.44 -24.76
N ASP A 94 -2.64 -0.55 -24.10
CA ASP A 94 -3.07 -1.74 -24.81
C ASP A 94 -4.18 -1.43 -25.81
N ASP A 95 -5.11 -0.58 -25.40
CA ASP A 95 -6.24 -0.23 -26.25
C ASP A 95 -5.81 0.62 -27.43
N LEU A 96 -4.80 1.42 -27.25
CA LEU A 96 -4.34 2.34 -28.28
C LEU A 96 -3.00 1.91 -28.83
N ALA A 97 -2.92 0.67 -29.22
CA ALA A 97 -1.69 0.11 -29.77
C ALA A 97 -1.11 1.04 -30.82
N GLY A 98 0.17 1.33 -30.70
CA GLY A 98 0.85 2.17 -31.67
C GLY A 98 0.86 3.63 -31.34
N VAL A 99 0.10 4.06 -30.37
CA VAL A 99 0.14 5.44 -29.93
C VAL A 99 1.45 5.69 -29.19
N SER A 100 2.02 6.86 -29.43
CA SER A 100 3.26 7.23 -28.76
C SER A 100 3.11 7.14 -27.26
N GLU A 101 4.07 6.51 -26.64
CA GLU A 101 4.01 6.32 -25.19
C GLU A 101 4.64 7.44 -24.42
N SER A 102 5.42 8.25 -25.09
CA SER A 102 6.15 9.27 -24.38
C SER A 102 5.23 10.24 -23.66
N ARG A 103 4.04 10.47 -24.22
CA ARG A 103 3.12 11.38 -23.56
C ARG A 103 2.54 10.79 -22.31
N PHE A 104 2.66 9.51 -22.12
CA PHE A 104 2.12 8.87 -20.92
C PHE A 104 3.17 8.66 -19.86
N GLU A 105 4.37 9.15 -20.10
CA GLU A 105 5.41 9.10 -19.09
C GLU A 105 5.18 10.12 -18.01
N GLU A 106 4.37 11.10 -18.29
CA GLU A 106 3.99 12.07 -17.27
C GLU A 106 3.18 11.35 -16.21
N LYS A 107 3.67 11.39 -15.01
CA LYS A 107 3.04 10.66 -13.92
C LYS A 107 2.86 11.57 -12.73
N PRO A 108 1.76 12.29 -12.69
CA PRO A 108 1.54 13.23 -11.59
C PRO A 108 1.65 12.56 -10.22
N TRP A 109 1.27 11.30 -10.15
CA TRP A 109 1.30 10.60 -8.87
C TRP A 109 2.71 10.27 -8.41
N LYS A 110 3.69 10.37 -9.29
CA LYS A 110 5.06 10.11 -8.91
C LYS A 110 5.62 11.15 -7.97
N GLU A 111 5.07 12.31 -8.05
CA GLU A 111 5.59 13.42 -7.29
C GLU A 111 4.89 13.60 -5.97
N ALA A 112 3.88 12.83 -5.73
CA ALA A 112 3.11 12.94 -4.51
C ALA A 112 3.89 12.45 -3.30
#